data_a858dd3fbcd3ae8d7fa7ef1dcea6ced4
#
_entry.id   a858dd3fbcd3ae8d7fa7ef1dcea6ced4
#
_cell.length_a   1.000
_cell.length_b   1.000
_cell.length_c   1.000
_cell.angle_alpha   90.00
_cell.angle_beta   90.00
_cell.angle_gamma   90.00
#
_symmetry.space_group_name_H-M   'P 1'
#
loop_
_entity.id
_entity.type
_entity.pdbx_description
1 polymer ?
#
loop_
_entity_poly.entity_id
_entity_poly.type
_entity_poly.pdbx_seq_one_letter_code
_entity_poly.pdbx_strand_id
1 'polypeptide(L)'
;MARRLVQLCLSLLLACGWPLTANAEDTLIWLVRDLPPLTIFEGPRKGQGALDQLLPRLIERLPEYRHQVLHVNRARGTQMLRDTASFTCDPSLLWTPERATYVVFSRQALVVPSNGVTIRRSQQDAMAPFIVDGQFDLQAFLDTPGARVGATAERSYGPAIDERLKHADAHKLALHYGNDALGSLLQMQRLGRLEAVLGYWPEIRYHSLQQGIAADDLSFYPIKGTALYQRTHIACSDTAQGRRAIARIDQVLRDLPLEDAQQTYATWLDPVMREQYLRDTPHFFQDSPEP
;
A
#
# COMPACT_ATOMS: atom_id res chain seq x y z
N MET A 1 -12.47 -72.24 -25.63
CA MET A 1 -12.55 -70.84 -26.10
C MET A 1 -12.91 -69.84 -24.98
N ALA A 2 -13.70 -70.19 -23.99
CA ALA A 2 -14.11 -69.27 -22.93
C ALA A 2 -12.98 -68.75 -21.97
N ARG A 3 -11.92 -69.52 -21.73
CA ARG A 3 -10.81 -69.09 -20.86
C ARG A 3 -9.89 -67.99 -21.43
N ARG A 4 -9.80 -67.86 -22.75
CA ARG A 4 -9.00 -66.79 -23.38
C ARG A 4 -9.72 -65.47 -23.46
N LEU A 5 -11.05 -65.43 -23.49
CA LEU A 5 -11.85 -64.23 -23.46
C LEU A 5 -11.84 -63.55 -22.05
N VAL A 6 -11.82 -64.34 -20.99
CA VAL A 6 -11.77 -63.82 -19.61
C VAL A 6 -10.42 -63.17 -19.29
N GLN A 7 -9.31 -63.70 -19.84
CA GLN A 7 -7.98 -63.10 -19.65
C GLN A 7 -7.80 -61.81 -20.46
N LEU A 8 -8.47 -61.65 -21.61
CA LEU A 8 -8.40 -60.40 -22.36
C LEU A 8 -9.23 -59.27 -21.71
N CYS A 9 -10.34 -59.59 -21.05
CA CYS A 9 -11.14 -58.58 -20.34
C CYS A 9 -10.51 -58.10 -19.05
N LEU A 10 -9.69 -58.96 -18.37
CA LEU A 10 -8.99 -58.57 -17.14
C LEU A 10 -7.75 -57.69 -17.41
N SER A 11 -7.14 -57.78 -18.60
CA SER A 11 -6.00 -56.96 -19.00
C SER A 11 -6.39 -55.53 -19.45
N LEU A 12 -7.64 -55.31 -19.88
CA LEU A 12 -8.14 -53.99 -20.26
C LEU A 12 -8.57 -53.11 -19.09
N LEU A 13 -8.82 -53.69 -17.91
CA LEU A 13 -9.24 -52.94 -16.71
C LEU A 13 -8.06 -52.37 -15.90
N LEU A 14 -6.82 -52.77 -16.17
CA LEU A 14 -5.63 -52.21 -15.50
C LEU A 14 -5.02 -51.01 -16.19
N ALA A 15 -5.50 -50.58 -17.35
CA ALA A 15 -4.92 -49.49 -18.12
C ALA A 15 -5.55 -48.09 -17.85
N CYS A 16 -6.58 -47.97 -16.99
CA CYS A 16 -7.32 -46.73 -16.76
C CYS A 16 -7.10 -46.11 -15.37
N GLY A 17 -5.99 -46.38 -14.71
CA GLY A 17 -5.75 -45.91 -13.36
C GLY A 17 -4.58 -44.94 -13.21
N TRP A 18 -4.42 -43.96 -14.14
CA TRP A 18 -3.62 -42.80 -13.79
C TRP A 18 -4.51 -41.86 -13.00
N PRO A 19 -4.16 -41.61 -11.71
CA PRO A 19 -4.84 -40.54 -11.00
C PRO A 19 -4.53 -39.24 -11.75
N LEU A 20 -5.53 -38.67 -12.38
CA LEU A 20 -5.52 -37.23 -12.70
C LEU A 20 -5.44 -36.55 -11.35
N THR A 21 -4.22 -36.25 -10.90
CA THR A 21 -4.02 -35.27 -9.82
C THR A 21 -4.53 -33.95 -10.40
N ALA A 22 -5.81 -33.67 -10.21
CA ALA A 22 -6.32 -32.33 -10.33
C ALA A 22 -5.54 -31.51 -9.30
N ASN A 23 -4.47 -30.84 -9.73
CA ASN A 23 -3.88 -29.79 -8.93
C ASN A 23 -5.00 -28.76 -8.76
N ALA A 24 -5.63 -28.75 -7.59
CA ALA A 24 -6.50 -27.66 -7.21
C ALA A 24 -5.64 -26.40 -7.29
N GLU A 25 -5.97 -25.52 -8.23
CA GLU A 25 -5.30 -24.21 -8.33
C GLU A 25 -5.42 -23.50 -6.98
N ASP A 26 -4.28 -23.16 -6.39
CA ASP A 26 -4.25 -22.38 -5.15
C ASP A 26 -4.96 -21.04 -5.38
N THR A 27 -5.91 -20.69 -4.52
CA THR A 27 -6.59 -19.39 -4.60
C THR A 27 -5.77 -18.33 -3.87
N LEU A 28 -5.19 -17.40 -4.64
CA LEU A 28 -4.49 -16.24 -4.13
C LEU A 28 -5.48 -15.10 -3.88
N ILE A 29 -5.60 -14.65 -2.64
CA ILE A 29 -6.51 -13.58 -2.24
C ILE A 29 -5.72 -12.26 -2.17
N TRP A 30 -6.11 -11.30 -3.00
CA TRP A 30 -5.58 -9.94 -2.98
C TRP A 30 -6.37 -9.07 -2.02
N LEU A 31 -5.69 -8.54 -1.00
CA LEU A 31 -6.28 -7.65 0.00
C LEU A 31 -6.10 -6.21 -0.45
N VAL A 32 -7.16 -5.61 -0.96
CA VAL A 32 -7.14 -4.25 -1.52
C VAL A 32 -7.88 -3.31 -0.57
N ARG A 33 -7.28 -2.15 -0.30
CA ARG A 33 -7.86 -1.09 0.54
C ARG A 33 -8.24 0.10 -0.34
N ASP A 34 -9.26 0.85 0.07
CA ASP A 34 -9.49 2.18 -0.49
C ASP A 34 -8.34 3.10 -0.05
N LEU A 35 -7.50 3.49 -0.98
CA LEU A 35 -6.29 4.27 -0.74
C LEU A 35 -6.02 5.17 -1.95
N PRO A 36 -6.87 6.18 -2.21
CA PRO A 36 -6.66 7.08 -3.33
C PRO A 36 -5.33 7.85 -3.18
N PRO A 37 -4.58 8.07 -4.26
CA PRO A 37 -4.89 7.70 -5.64
C PRO A 37 -4.31 6.34 -6.09
N LEU A 38 -3.92 5.47 -5.17
CA LEU A 38 -3.43 4.13 -5.53
C LEU A 38 -4.59 3.22 -5.94
N THR A 39 -5.62 3.16 -5.11
CA THR A 39 -6.86 2.43 -5.34
C THR A 39 -8.05 3.32 -5.02
N ILE A 40 -9.06 3.32 -5.89
CA ILE A 40 -10.24 4.17 -5.78
C ILE A 40 -11.49 3.31 -5.96
N PHE A 41 -12.24 3.11 -4.86
CA PHE A 41 -13.39 2.22 -4.86
C PHE A 41 -14.69 2.86 -5.31
N GLU A 42 -14.81 4.18 -5.17
CA GLU A 42 -16.06 4.89 -5.41
C GLU A 42 -15.84 6.23 -6.13
N GLY A 43 -16.93 6.83 -6.57
CA GLY A 43 -16.93 8.13 -7.23
C GLY A 43 -16.55 8.10 -8.71
N PRO A 44 -16.44 9.29 -9.34
CA PRO A 44 -16.21 9.42 -10.79
C PRO A 44 -14.87 8.86 -11.27
N ARG A 45 -13.94 8.67 -10.35
CA ARG A 45 -12.59 8.17 -10.63
C ARG A 45 -12.35 6.72 -10.17
N LYS A 46 -13.41 5.99 -9.88
CA LYS A 46 -13.35 4.58 -9.50
C LYS A 46 -12.53 3.78 -10.51
N GLY A 47 -11.59 2.95 -10.01
CA GLY A 47 -10.75 2.09 -10.84
C GLY A 47 -9.66 2.81 -11.63
N GLN A 48 -9.41 4.11 -11.38
CA GLN A 48 -8.39 4.90 -12.07
C GLN A 48 -7.11 5.09 -11.25
N GLY A 49 -6.98 4.43 -10.13
CA GLY A 49 -5.77 4.47 -9.32
C GLY A 49 -4.61 3.70 -9.94
N ALA A 50 -3.38 4.02 -9.51
CA ALA A 50 -2.18 3.37 -10.04
C ALA A 50 -2.18 1.85 -9.84
N LEU A 51 -2.64 1.38 -8.68
CA LEU A 51 -2.77 -0.06 -8.40
C LEU A 51 -4.01 -0.67 -9.04
N ASP A 52 -5.08 0.12 -9.24
CA ASP A 52 -6.25 -0.34 -10.01
C ASP A 52 -5.84 -0.72 -11.44
N GLN A 53 -4.80 -0.09 -11.99
CA GLN A 53 -4.26 -0.40 -13.31
C GLN A 53 -3.16 -1.48 -13.28
N LEU A 54 -2.33 -1.51 -12.24
CA LEU A 54 -1.22 -2.45 -12.14
C LEU A 54 -1.68 -3.86 -11.76
N LEU A 55 -2.58 -4.00 -10.78
CA LEU A 55 -2.99 -5.30 -10.25
C LEU A 55 -3.63 -6.22 -11.30
N PRO A 56 -4.53 -5.76 -12.18
CA PRO A 56 -5.06 -6.63 -13.25
C PRO A 56 -3.96 -7.17 -14.18
N ARG A 57 -2.99 -6.32 -14.56
CA ARG A 57 -1.86 -6.73 -15.41
C ARG A 57 -0.95 -7.76 -14.73
N LEU A 58 -0.80 -7.65 -13.41
CA LEU A 58 -0.07 -8.63 -12.61
C LEU A 58 -0.82 -9.97 -12.56
N ILE A 59 -2.14 -9.93 -12.32
CA ILE A 59 -3.01 -11.11 -12.26
C ILE A 59 -2.97 -11.88 -13.59
N GLU A 60 -3.05 -11.19 -14.73
CA GLU A 60 -2.97 -11.82 -16.06
C GLU A 60 -1.67 -12.60 -16.29
N ARG A 61 -0.59 -12.25 -15.59
CA ARG A 61 0.73 -12.89 -15.71
C ARG A 61 1.00 -13.96 -14.64
N LEU A 62 0.00 -14.25 -13.82
CA LEU A 62 0.03 -15.29 -12.79
C LEU A 62 -1.10 -16.31 -13.01
N PRO A 63 -1.22 -16.89 -14.22
CA PRO A 63 -2.35 -17.78 -14.59
C PRO A 63 -2.35 -19.10 -13.81
N GLU A 64 -1.28 -19.43 -13.09
CA GLU A 64 -1.14 -20.61 -12.25
C GLU A 64 -1.95 -20.54 -10.94
N TYR A 65 -2.52 -19.35 -10.60
CA TYR A 65 -3.36 -19.15 -9.43
C TYR A 65 -4.79 -18.80 -9.84
N ARG A 66 -5.75 -19.25 -9.05
CA ARG A 66 -7.08 -18.64 -9.05
C ARG A 66 -6.99 -17.34 -8.23
N HIS A 67 -7.49 -16.24 -8.77
CA HIS A 67 -7.42 -14.95 -8.11
C HIS A 67 -8.76 -14.52 -7.53
N GLN A 68 -8.72 -14.00 -6.29
CA GLN A 68 -9.84 -13.34 -5.65
C GLN A 68 -9.38 -11.97 -5.13
N VAL A 69 -10.08 -10.90 -5.51
CA VAL A 69 -9.84 -9.56 -4.97
C VAL A 69 -10.83 -9.31 -3.85
N LEU A 70 -10.31 -9.02 -2.64
CA LEU A 70 -11.11 -8.77 -1.46
C LEU A 70 -10.87 -7.34 -0.97
N HIS A 71 -11.93 -6.54 -0.89
CA HIS A 71 -11.88 -5.21 -0.31
C HIS A 71 -11.90 -5.31 1.21
N VAL A 72 -10.88 -4.76 1.84
CA VAL A 72 -10.70 -4.83 3.30
C VAL A 72 -10.31 -3.46 3.86
N ASN A 73 -10.64 -3.22 5.13
CA ASN A 73 -10.00 -2.14 5.86
C ASN A 73 -8.61 -2.58 6.34
N ARG A 74 -7.83 -1.63 6.83
CA ARG A 74 -6.43 -1.87 7.22
C ARG A 74 -6.30 -2.94 8.30
N ALA A 75 -7.08 -2.86 9.37
CA ALA A 75 -7.03 -3.80 10.49
C ALA A 75 -7.31 -5.24 10.04
N ARG A 76 -8.37 -5.42 9.24
CA ARG A 76 -8.71 -6.73 8.69
C ARG A 76 -7.63 -7.25 7.74
N GLY A 77 -7.09 -6.40 6.87
CA GLY A 77 -6.00 -6.77 5.95
C GLY A 77 -4.77 -7.25 6.72
N THR A 78 -4.35 -6.50 7.74
CA THR A 78 -3.23 -6.88 8.62
C THR A 78 -3.48 -8.21 9.32
N GLN A 79 -4.70 -8.41 9.86
CA GLN A 79 -5.06 -9.67 10.51
C GLN A 79 -4.99 -10.86 9.53
N MET A 80 -5.52 -10.70 8.32
CA MET A 80 -5.49 -11.76 7.30
C MET A 80 -4.07 -12.07 6.82
N LEU A 81 -3.18 -11.07 6.73
CA LEU A 81 -1.78 -11.30 6.39
C LEU A 81 -1.02 -12.06 7.50
N ARG A 82 -1.41 -11.89 8.76
CA ARG A 82 -0.84 -12.62 9.91
C ARG A 82 -1.38 -14.06 10.02
N ASP A 83 -2.50 -14.35 9.38
CA ASP A 83 -3.11 -15.68 9.39
C ASP A 83 -2.40 -16.61 8.41
N THR A 84 -1.65 -17.56 8.95
CA THR A 84 -0.89 -18.55 8.16
C THR A 84 -1.76 -19.63 7.51
N ALA A 85 -3.06 -19.70 7.85
CA ALA A 85 -4.01 -20.59 7.18
C ALA A 85 -4.55 -19.99 5.88
N SER A 86 -4.33 -18.69 5.65
CA SER A 86 -4.82 -17.98 4.48
C SER A 86 -3.68 -17.67 3.50
N PHE A 87 -3.93 -17.88 2.20
CA PHE A 87 -3.01 -17.49 1.14
C PHE A 87 -3.40 -16.10 0.63
N THR A 88 -2.91 -15.07 1.33
CA THR A 88 -3.26 -13.68 1.08
C THR A 88 -2.06 -12.83 0.72
N CYS A 89 -2.27 -11.85 -0.17
CA CYS A 89 -1.27 -10.86 -0.56
C CYS A 89 -1.88 -9.45 -0.56
N ASP A 90 -1.10 -8.47 -0.13
CA ASP A 90 -1.39 -7.05 -0.23
C ASP A 90 -0.56 -6.45 -1.37
N PRO A 91 -1.17 -5.75 -2.35
CA PRO A 91 -0.44 -5.25 -3.52
C PRO A 91 0.41 -4.01 -3.24
N SER A 92 0.31 -3.39 -2.06
CA SER A 92 1.05 -2.16 -1.74
C SER A 92 1.28 -2.01 -0.24
N LEU A 93 2.37 -2.57 0.21
CA LEU A 93 2.84 -2.43 1.59
C LEU A 93 4.21 -1.73 1.64
N LEU A 94 4.37 -0.82 2.60
CA LEU A 94 5.70 -0.35 3.00
C LEU A 94 6.39 -1.46 3.77
N TRP A 95 7.65 -1.70 3.47
CA TRP A 95 8.49 -2.57 4.27
C TRP A 95 8.72 -1.98 5.66
N THR A 96 8.56 -2.78 6.70
CA THR A 96 8.96 -2.48 8.07
C THR A 96 9.49 -3.74 8.74
N PRO A 97 10.41 -3.62 9.74
CA PRO A 97 10.89 -4.78 10.50
C PRO A 97 9.74 -5.58 11.14
N GLU A 98 8.71 -4.90 11.65
CA GLU A 98 7.55 -5.56 12.24
C GLU A 98 6.81 -6.41 11.20
N ARG A 99 6.53 -5.85 10.03
CA ARG A 99 5.81 -6.57 8.97
C ARG A 99 6.59 -7.75 8.43
N ALA A 100 7.92 -7.63 8.32
CA ALA A 100 8.80 -8.69 7.90
C ALA A 100 8.79 -9.93 8.83
N THR A 101 8.16 -9.84 10.02
CA THR A 101 7.97 -10.98 10.92
C THR A 101 6.80 -11.90 10.53
N TYR A 102 5.88 -11.44 9.67
CA TYR A 102 4.68 -12.20 9.30
C TYR A 102 4.32 -12.15 7.81
N VAL A 103 5.04 -11.36 7.00
CA VAL A 103 4.90 -11.37 5.54
C VAL A 103 6.26 -11.48 4.86
N VAL A 104 6.26 -12.03 3.67
CA VAL A 104 7.38 -11.94 2.71
C VAL A 104 7.07 -10.87 1.69
N PHE A 105 8.08 -10.08 1.36
CA PHE A 105 7.97 -8.96 0.44
C PHE A 105 8.55 -9.28 -0.93
N SER A 106 7.94 -8.75 -1.97
CA SER A 106 8.50 -8.72 -3.31
C SER A 106 9.59 -7.64 -3.42
N ARG A 107 10.32 -7.64 -4.54
CA ARG A 107 10.98 -6.43 -4.99
C ARG A 107 10.00 -5.25 -5.04
N GLN A 108 10.50 -4.02 -5.11
CA GLN A 108 9.62 -2.84 -5.19
C GLN A 108 8.67 -2.91 -6.39
N ALA A 109 7.40 -2.56 -6.17
CA ALA A 109 6.36 -2.54 -7.20
C ALA A 109 6.00 -1.11 -7.63
N LEU A 110 6.03 -0.17 -6.69
CA LEU A 110 5.72 1.23 -6.95
C LEU A 110 6.57 2.12 -6.03
N VAL A 111 6.96 3.29 -6.52
CA VAL A 111 7.63 4.33 -5.75
C VAL A 111 6.71 5.54 -5.66
N VAL A 112 6.56 6.09 -4.47
CA VAL A 112 5.66 7.23 -4.22
C VAL A 112 6.39 8.31 -3.43
N PRO A 113 6.07 9.60 -3.59
CA PRO A 113 6.54 10.64 -2.69
C PRO A 113 6.24 10.28 -1.25
N SER A 114 7.16 10.56 -0.34
CA SER A 114 7.02 10.17 1.06
C SER A 114 5.84 10.84 1.75
N ASN A 115 5.40 10.22 2.84
CA ASN A 115 4.45 10.85 3.75
C ASN A 115 5.00 12.16 4.31
N GLY A 116 4.09 13.07 4.59
CA GLY A 116 4.39 14.34 5.20
C GLY A 116 3.28 14.77 6.15
N VAL A 117 3.35 16.01 6.54
CA VAL A 117 2.33 16.67 7.37
C VAL A 117 1.60 17.72 6.56
N THR A 118 0.26 17.72 6.66
CA THR A 118 -0.54 18.86 6.25
C THR A 118 -0.94 19.70 7.45
N ILE A 119 -0.88 21.02 7.27
CA ILE A 119 -1.36 22.03 8.23
C ILE A 119 -2.35 22.95 7.52
N ARG A 120 -3.21 23.63 8.26
CA ARG A 120 -4.03 24.69 7.69
C ARG A 120 -3.16 25.89 7.34
N ARG A 121 -3.35 26.47 6.19
CA ARG A 121 -2.60 27.67 5.77
C ARG A 121 -2.77 28.82 6.77
N SER A 122 -3.95 28.96 7.37
CA SER A 122 -4.23 29.94 8.41
C SER A 122 -3.40 29.76 9.69
N GLN A 123 -2.74 28.62 9.87
CA GLN A 123 -1.85 28.34 11.01
C GLN A 123 -0.37 28.34 10.63
N GLN A 124 -0.03 28.75 9.41
CA GLN A 124 1.35 28.68 8.91
C GLN A 124 2.33 29.45 9.79
N ASP A 125 1.96 30.64 10.26
CA ASP A 125 2.83 31.44 11.13
C ASP A 125 3.08 30.75 12.50
N ALA A 126 2.03 30.15 13.07
CA ALA A 126 2.15 29.40 14.32
C ALA A 126 3.00 28.13 14.18
N MET A 127 3.02 27.53 12.97
CA MET A 127 3.79 26.32 12.67
C MET A 127 5.20 26.64 12.14
N ALA A 128 5.51 27.89 11.82
CA ALA A 128 6.82 28.33 11.31
C ALA A 128 8.01 27.83 12.14
N PRO A 129 7.98 27.83 13.48
CA PRO A 129 9.10 27.30 14.30
C PRO A 129 9.45 25.84 14.03
N PHE A 130 8.51 25.04 13.49
CA PHE A 130 8.70 23.63 13.19
C PHE A 130 9.03 23.37 11.71
N ILE A 131 9.09 24.40 10.88
CA ILE A 131 9.41 24.30 9.45
C ILE A 131 10.85 24.74 9.24
N VAL A 132 11.72 23.77 8.96
CA VAL A 132 13.16 24.00 8.76
C VAL A 132 13.51 23.54 7.34
N ASP A 133 14.06 24.42 6.52
CA ASP A 133 14.45 24.15 5.13
C ASP A 133 13.31 23.52 4.30
N GLY A 134 12.06 23.99 4.53
CA GLY A 134 10.88 23.47 3.84
C GLY A 134 10.41 22.09 4.32
N GLN A 135 10.98 21.56 5.39
CA GLN A 135 10.59 20.29 5.99
C GLN A 135 10.01 20.52 7.39
N PHE A 136 9.07 19.66 7.79
CA PHE A 136 8.44 19.72 9.11
C PHE A 136 9.24 18.89 10.14
N ASP A 137 9.68 19.53 11.20
CA ASP A 137 10.33 18.86 12.34
C ASP A 137 9.26 18.27 13.27
N LEU A 138 8.83 17.06 12.94
CA LEU A 138 7.78 16.34 13.66
C LEU A 138 8.15 16.11 15.13
N GLN A 139 9.43 15.85 15.43
CA GLN A 139 9.85 15.63 16.82
C GLN A 139 9.73 16.92 17.65
N ALA A 140 10.27 18.03 17.14
CA ALA A 140 10.17 19.32 17.82
C ALA A 140 8.71 19.73 18.05
N PHE A 141 7.82 19.44 17.08
CA PHE A 141 6.39 19.69 17.24
C PHE A 141 5.77 18.78 18.32
N LEU A 142 6.05 17.48 18.28
CA LEU A 142 5.54 16.53 19.29
C LEU A 142 6.04 16.85 20.72
N ASP A 143 7.19 17.45 20.86
CA ASP A 143 7.74 17.86 22.18
C ASP A 143 7.02 19.10 22.75
N THR A 144 6.26 19.83 21.91
CA THR A 144 5.54 21.04 22.33
C THR A 144 4.29 20.71 23.15
N PRO A 145 4.01 21.40 24.26
CA PRO A 145 2.73 21.25 24.96
C PRO A 145 1.54 21.57 24.07
N GLY A 146 0.51 20.71 24.10
CA GLY A 146 -0.73 20.92 23.34
C GLY A 146 -0.65 20.54 21.86
N ALA A 147 0.50 20.07 21.36
CA ALA A 147 0.60 19.54 19.99
C ALA A 147 -0.38 18.38 19.77
N ARG A 148 -1.12 18.41 18.65
CA ARG A 148 -2.08 17.35 18.28
C ARG A 148 -1.92 16.98 16.82
N VAL A 149 -1.50 15.73 16.58
CA VAL A 149 -1.27 15.14 15.28
C VAL A 149 -2.33 14.08 14.98
N GLY A 150 -2.99 14.19 13.85
CA GLY A 150 -3.87 13.16 13.33
C GLY A 150 -3.10 12.12 12.54
N ALA A 151 -3.35 10.85 12.82
CA ALA A 151 -2.79 9.72 12.09
C ALA A 151 -3.81 8.60 11.91
N THR A 152 -3.78 7.95 10.74
CA THR A 152 -4.57 6.75 10.50
C THR A 152 -4.02 5.60 11.31
N ALA A 153 -4.87 4.95 12.10
CA ALA A 153 -4.47 3.82 12.95
C ALA A 153 -3.93 2.64 12.12
N GLU A 154 -2.99 1.91 12.68
CA GLU A 154 -2.35 0.73 12.07
C GLU A 154 -1.67 1.01 10.71
N ARG A 155 -1.46 2.27 10.37
CA ARG A 155 -0.73 2.69 9.18
C ARG A 155 0.75 2.91 9.53
N SER A 156 1.65 2.37 8.73
CA SER A 156 3.04 2.79 8.72
C SER A 156 3.20 4.01 7.82
N TYR A 157 3.92 4.99 8.30
CA TYR A 157 4.34 6.19 7.58
C TYR A 157 5.82 6.11 7.15
N GLY A 158 6.44 4.96 7.43
CA GLY A 158 7.85 4.68 7.25
C GLY A 158 8.60 4.68 8.58
N PRO A 159 9.72 3.93 8.68
CA PRO A 159 10.38 3.63 9.96
C PRO A 159 10.70 4.87 10.80
N ALA A 160 11.19 5.94 10.17
CA ALA A 160 11.58 7.16 10.87
C ALA A 160 10.40 7.92 11.50
N ILE A 161 9.23 7.91 10.85
CA ILE A 161 8.01 8.54 11.39
C ILE A 161 7.39 7.63 12.43
N ASP A 162 7.27 6.34 12.14
CA ASP A 162 6.67 5.34 13.02
C ASP A 162 7.37 5.31 14.38
N GLU A 163 8.70 5.41 14.42
CA GLU A 163 9.47 5.44 15.65
C GLU A 163 9.18 6.69 16.49
N ARG A 164 9.03 7.85 15.85
CA ARG A 164 8.64 9.09 16.57
C ARG A 164 7.23 9.00 17.14
N LEU A 165 6.28 8.44 16.36
CA LEU A 165 4.89 8.26 16.81
C LEU A 165 4.79 7.27 17.97
N LYS A 166 5.59 6.21 17.96
CA LYS A 166 5.65 5.20 19.03
C LYS A 166 6.08 5.78 20.37
N HIS A 167 6.98 6.76 20.34
CA HIS A 167 7.50 7.41 21.55
C HIS A 167 6.75 8.69 21.93
N ALA A 168 5.82 9.14 21.10
CA ALA A 168 5.00 10.31 21.39
C ALA A 168 4.00 10.03 22.51
N ASP A 169 3.69 11.07 23.30
CA ASP A 169 2.59 11.01 24.27
C ASP A 169 1.27 10.70 23.53
N ALA A 170 0.56 9.67 24.00
CA ALA A 170 -0.70 9.25 23.41
C ALA A 170 -1.76 10.38 23.33
N HIS A 171 -1.73 11.36 24.25
CA HIS A 171 -2.63 12.51 24.22
C HIS A 171 -2.38 13.46 23.03
N LYS A 172 -1.19 13.40 22.44
CA LYS A 172 -0.81 14.20 21.27
C LYS A 172 -1.19 13.55 19.95
N LEU A 173 -1.57 12.26 19.97
CA LEU A 173 -1.92 11.49 18.78
C LEU A 173 -3.43 11.26 18.73
N ALA A 174 -4.06 11.73 17.66
CA ALA A 174 -5.44 11.38 17.32
C ALA A 174 -5.40 10.25 16.28
N LEU A 175 -5.47 9.02 16.76
CA LEU A 175 -5.53 7.83 15.90
C LEU A 175 -6.97 7.62 15.45
N HIS A 176 -7.20 7.56 14.13
CA HIS A 176 -8.51 7.31 13.56
C HIS A 176 -8.55 6.00 12.78
N TYR A 177 -9.62 5.24 12.98
CA TYR A 177 -9.84 3.92 12.39
C TYR A 177 -10.90 4.01 11.29
N GLY A 178 -10.96 3.00 10.43
CA GLY A 178 -12.00 2.86 9.41
C GLY A 178 -11.52 3.15 7.99
N ASN A 179 -12.47 3.11 7.05
CA ASN A 179 -12.16 3.25 5.63
C ASN A 179 -11.88 4.72 5.22
N ASP A 180 -12.57 5.67 5.86
CA ASP A 180 -12.40 7.12 5.64
C ASP A 180 -11.67 7.78 6.83
N ALA A 181 -10.62 7.14 7.33
CA ALA A 181 -9.87 7.65 8.47
C ALA A 181 -9.22 9.00 8.16
N LEU A 182 -8.60 9.16 7.00
CA LEU A 182 -7.94 10.40 6.62
C LEU A 182 -8.95 11.53 6.40
N GLY A 183 -10.07 11.26 5.73
CA GLY A 183 -11.14 12.26 5.56
C GLY A 183 -11.67 12.78 6.90
N SER A 184 -11.89 11.89 7.86
CA SER A 184 -12.30 12.26 9.22
C SER A 184 -11.24 13.11 9.94
N LEU A 185 -9.96 12.79 9.80
CA LEU A 185 -8.86 13.58 10.36
C LEU A 185 -8.77 14.99 9.76
N LEU A 186 -8.98 15.13 8.44
CA LEU A 186 -9.04 16.42 7.78
C LEU A 186 -10.21 17.27 8.26
N GLN A 187 -11.37 16.66 8.53
CA GLN A 187 -12.49 17.37 9.16
C GLN A 187 -12.16 17.82 10.58
N MET A 188 -11.51 16.99 11.37
CA MET A 188 -11.05 17.38 12.71
C MET A 188 -10.07 18.56 12.64
N GLN A 189 -9.16 18.55 11.67
CA GLN A 189 -8.21 19.62 11.41
C GLN A 189 -8.94 20.90 11.00
N ARG A 190 -9.92 20.84 10.10
CA ARG A 190 -10.73 21.96 9.68
C ARG A 190 -11.47 22.62 10.87
N LEU A 191 -11.95 21.79 11.80
CA LEU A 191 -12.62 22.25 13.02
C LEU A 191 -11.66 22.74 14.13
N GLY A 192 -10.34 22.80 13.85
CA GLY A 192 -9.35 23.25 14.82
C GLY A 192 -9.06 22.26 15.96
N ARG A 193 -9.45 20.99 15.80
CA ARG A 193 -9.20 19.94 16.78
C ARG A 193 -7.83 19.28 16.62
N LEU A 194 -7.19 19.47 15.47
CA LEU A 194 -5.85 19.00 15.14
C LEU A 194 -5.09 20.14 14.47
N GLU A 195 -3.82 20.27 14.79
CA GLU A 195 -2.90 21.21 14.15
C GLU A 195 -2.32 20.61 12.87
N ALA A 196 -2.00 19.31 12.91
CA ALA A 196 -1.30 18.61 11.84
C ALA A 196 -1.96 17.25 11.54
N VAL A 197 -1.93 16.82 10.28
CA VAL A 197 -2.40 15.50 9.85
C VAL A 197 -1.34 14.84 8.98
N LEU A 198 -0.97 13.61 9.31
CA LEU A 198 -0.03 12.77 8.56
C LEU A 198 -0.71 12.11 7.36
N GLY A 199 -0.05 12.09 6.21
CA GLY A 199 -0.52 11.39 5.03
C GLY A 199 0.35 11.61 3.81
N TYR A 200 -0.04 11.02 2.69
CA TYR A 200 0.51 11.34 1.38
C TYR A 200 -0.21 12.56 0.80
N TRP A 201 0.54 13.49 0.22
CA TRP A 201 -0.06 14.70 -0.32
C TRP A 201 -1.17 14.46 -1.36
N PRO A 202 -1.02 13.53 -2.34
CA PRO A 202 -2.09 13.25 -3.29
C PRO A 202 -3.35 12.67 -2.62
N GLU A 203 -3.19 11.84 -1.58
CA GLU A 203 -4.29 11.29 -0.80
C GLU A 203 -5.03 12.39 -0.02
N ILE A 204 -4.27 13.25 0.66
CA ILE A 204 -4.81 14.43 1.37
C ILE A 204 -5.60 15.31 0.41
N ARG A 205 -5.04 15.63 -0.76
CA ARG A 205 -5.74 16.43 -1.77
C ARG A 205 -7.01 15.77 -2.27
N TYR A 206 -6.97 14.46 -2.51
CA TYR A 206 -8.16 13.71 -2.94
C TYR A 206 -9.30 13.85 -1.93
N HIS A 207 -9.06 13.55 -0.66
CA HIS A 207 -10.06 13.65 0.41
C HIS A 207 -10.49 15.10 0.68
N SER A 208 -9.58 16.05 0.60
CA SER A 208 -9.90 17.48 0.76
C SER A 208 -10.90 17.95 -0.28
N LEU A 209 -10.68 17.59 -1.57
CA LEU A 209 -11.60 17.92 -2.64
C LEU A 209 -13.00 17.31 -2.44
N GLN A 210 -13.08 16.08 -1.95
CA GLN A 210 -14.36 15.41 -1.63
C GLN A 210 -15.13 16.15 -0.55
N GLN A 211 -14.43 16.86 0.33
CA GLN A 211 -14.99 17.59 1.46
C GLN A 211 -15.18 19.07 1.22
N GLY A 212 -14.90 19.55 -0.01
CA GLY A 212 -14.97 20.97 -0.35
C GLY A 212 -13.91 21.82 0.36
N ILE A 213 -12.78 21.21 0.77
CA ILE A 213 -11.61 21.94 1.29
C ILE A 213 -10.75 22.33 0.09
N ALA A 214 -10.55 23.64 -0.09
CA ALA A 214 -9.72 24.12 -1.20
C ALA A 214 -8.25 23.71 -1.00
N ALA A 215 -7.56 23.38 -2.10
CA ALA A 215 -6.14 23.01 -2.03
C ALA A 215 -5.29 24.12 -1.39
N ASP A 216 -5.70 25.37 -1.60
CA ASP A 216 -5.00 26.55 -1.04
C ASP A 216 -5.27 26.77 0.45
N ASP A 217 -6.21 26.07 1.07
CA ASP A 217 -6.45 26.11 2.51
C ASP A 217 -5.45 25.28 3.31
N LEU A 218 -4.69 24.43 2.60
CA LEU A 218 -3.72 23.51 3.19
C LEU A 218 -2.30 23.82 2.70
N SER A 219 -1.34 23.61 3.60
CA SER A 219 0.10 23.55 3.28
C SER A 219 0.61 22.16 3.64
N PHE A 220 1.48 21.61 2.79
CA PHE A 220 2.08 20.29 2.99
C PHE A 220 3.58 20.40 3.11
N TYR A 221 4.14 19.67 4.05
CA TYR A 221 5.58 19.62 4.31
C TYR A 221 6.05 18.18 4.44
N PRO A 222 7.12 17.79 3.72
CA PRO A 222 7.84 16.55 4.00
C PRO A 222 8.34 16.54 5.44
N ILE A 223 8.47 15.36 6.04
CA ILE A 223 9.02 15.24 7.40
C ILE A 223 10.54 15.29 7.34
N LYS A 224 11.13 16.11 8.20
CA LYS A 224 12.59 16.24 8.35
C LYS A 224 13.24 14.89 8.68
N GLY A 225 14.29 14.55 7.92
CA GLY A 225 15.02 13.30 8.08
C GLY A 225 14.35 12.07 7.46
N THR A 226 13.34 12.24 6.60
CA THR A 226 12.79 11.16 5.77
C THR A 226 13.32 11.26 4.34
N ALA A 227 13.36 10.12 3.65
CA ALA A 227 13.68 10.09 2.22
C ALA A 227 12.59 10.82 1.41
N LEU A 228 12.94 11.34 0.23
CA LEU A 228 11.99 12.02 -0.65
C LEU A 228 10.92 11.07 -1.19
N TYR A 229 11.27 9.81 -1.40
CA TYR A 229 10.39 8.77 -1.91
C TYR A 229 10.35 7.56 -0.98
N GLN A 230 9.22 6.87 -0.98
CA GLN A 230 9.02 5.57 -0.33
C GLN A 230 8.75 4.50 -1.38
N ARG A 231 9.28 3.31 -1.14
CA ARG A 231 9.07 2.14 -1.98
C ARG A 231 7.97 1.29 -1.40
N THR A 232 7.01 0.90 -2.22
CA THR A 232 5.99 -0.07 -1.85
C THR A 232 6.24 -1.40 -2.52
N HIS A 233 5.85 -2.44 -1.85
CA HIS A 233 6.09 -3.81 -2.25
C HIS A 233 4.76 -4.58 -2.26
N ILE A 234 4.68 -5.62 -3.05
CA ILE A 234 3.68 -6.64 -2.87
C ILE A 234 4.15 -7.51 -1.70
N ALA A 235 3.25 -7.84 -0.79
CA ALA A 235 3.59 -8.64 0.36
C ALA A 235 2.56 -9.75 0.57
N CYS A 236 3.02 -10.98 0.76
CA CYS A 236 2.16 -12.14 1.02
C CYS A 236 2.40 -12.69 2.42
N SER A 237 1.38 -13.33 3.02
CA SER A 237 1.52 -14.06 4.29
C SER A 237 2.74 -14.97 4.26
N ASP A 238 3.54 -14.99 5.34
CA ASP A 238 4.77 -15.79 5.41
C ASP A 238 4.46 -17.29 5.56
N THR A 239 4.04 -17.88 4.46
CA THR A 239 3.75 -19.31 4.29
C THR A 239 4.56 -19.88 3.13
N ALA A 240 4.61 -21.20 3.00
CA ALA A 240 5.24 -21.82 1.83
C ALA A 240 4.60 -21.38 0.50
N GLN A 241 3.27 -21.18 0.48
CA GLN A 241 2.54 -20.66 -0.68
C GLN A 241 2.88 -19.19 -0.93
N GLY A 242 2.87 -18.35 0.11
CA GLY A 242 3.23 -16.93 0.01
C GLY A 242 4.65 -16.71 -0.52
N ARG A 243 5.62 -17.49 -0.03
CA ARG A 243 7.02 -17.42 -0.52
C ARG A 243 7.13 -17.82 -2.00
N ARG A 244 6.42 -18.86 -2.44
CA ARG A 244 6.39 -19.24 -3.87
C ARG A 244 5.74 -18.16 -4.72
N ALA A 245 4.63 -17.58 -4.23
CA ALA A 245 3.96 -16.50 -4.93
C ALA A 245 4.86 -15.26 -5.07
N ILE A 246 5.56 -14.84 -4.01
CA ILE A 246 6.50 -13.71 -4.08
C ILE A 246 7.62 -13.99 -5.08
N ALA A 247 8.23 -15.17 -5.07
CA ALA A 247 9.27 -15.52 -6.03
C ALA A 247 8.76 -15.42 -7.49
N ARG A 248 7.50 -15.81 -7.72
CA ARG A 248 6.85 -15.71 -9.04
C ARG A 248 6.47 -14.28 -9.39
N ILE A 249 5.93 -13.53 -8.43
CA ILE A 249 5.61 -12.10 -8.56
C ILE A 249 6.88 -11.31 -8.91
N ASP A 250 8.00 -11.59 -8.29
CA ASP A 250 9.27 -10.93 -8.58
C ASP A 250 9.75 -11.15 -10.02
N GLN A 251 9.52 -12.34 -10.58
CA GLN A 251 9.78 -12.59 -12.00
C GLN A 251 8.88 -11.71 -12.87
N VAL A 252 7.57 -11.67 -12.56
CA VAL A 252 6.61 -10.84 -13.33
C VAL A 252 6.95 -9.35 -13.22
N LEU A 253 7.31 -8.85 -12.03
CA LEU A 253 7.64 -7.45 -11.83
C LEU A 253 8.91 -7.01 -12.59
N ARG A 254 9.83 -7.95 -12.92
CA ARG A 254 10.98 -7.63 -13.78
C ARG A 254 10.58 -7.34 -15.22
N ASP A 255 9.52 -7.99 -15.68
CA ASP A 255 9.08 -7.94 -17.08
C ASP A 255 7.90 -6.97 -17.30
N LEU A 256 7.30 -6.46 -16.21
CA LEU A 256 6.22 -5.48 -16.29
C LEU A 256 6.77 -4.07 -16.53
N PRO A 257 6.14 -3.29 -17.42
CA PRO A 257 6.45 -1.86 -17.58
C PRO A 257 5.92 -1.08 -16.38
N LEU A 258 6.67 -1.09 -15.26
CA LEU A 258 6.28 -0.40 -14.03
C LEU A 258 6.20 1.12 -14.21
N GLU A 259 6.86 1.66 -15.24
CA GLU A 259 6.79 3.06 -15.64
C GLU A 259 5.35 3.50 -15.95
N ASP A 260 4.51 2.62 -16.49
CA ASP A 260 3.09 2.92 -16.75
C ASP A 260 2.32 3.21 -15.44
N ALA A 261 2.60 2.42 -14.38
CA ALA A 261 2.00 2.65 -13.07
C ALA A 261 2.51 3.94 -12.42
N GLN A 262 3.79 4.27 -12.62
CA GLN A 262 4.38 5.54 -12.17
C GLN A 262 3.76 6.73 -12.93
N GLN A 263 3.58 6.62 -14.24
CA GLN A 263 2.90 7.64 -15.05
C GLN A 263 1.45 7.84 -14.58
N THR A 264 0.72 6.76 -14.34
CA THR A 264 -0.64 6.83 -13.80
C THR A 264 -0.65 7.54 -12.45
N TYR A 265 0.26 7.20 -11.54
CA TYR A 265 0.38 7.86 -10.24
C TYR A 265 0.71 9.35 -10.39
N ALA A 266 1.62 9.71 -11.31
CA ALA A 266 2.02 11.08 -11.57
C ALA A 266 0.85 12.00 -11.95
N THR A 267 -0.20 11.46 -12.58
CA THR A 267 -1.39 12.26 -12.93
C THR A 267 -2.11 12.87 -11.73
N TRP A 268 -1.90 12.31 -10.52
CA TRP A 268 -2.53 12.74 -9.28
C TRP A 268 -1.69 13.77 -8.50
N LEU A 269 -0.43 13.95 -8.90
CA LEU A 269 0.46 14.93 -8.29
C LEU A 269 0.13 16.34 -8.78
N ASP A 270 0.40 17.34 -7.95
CA ASP A 270 0.38 18.73 -8.41
C ASP A 270 1.49 18.97 -9.46
N PRO A 271 1.43 20.06 -10.23
CA PRO A 271 2.35 20.25 -11.35
C PRO A 271 3.83 20.21 -10.95
N VAL A 272 4.20 20.83 -9.83
CA VAL A 272 5.60 20.91 -9.37
C VAL A 272 6.11 19.53 -8.95
N MET A 273 5.35 18.84 -8.09
CA MET A 273 5.70 17.51 -7.62
C MET A 273 5.70 16.49 -8.77
N ARG A 274 4.77 16.62 -9.73
CA ARG A 274 4.71 15.77 -10.92
C ARG A 274 5.97 15.89 -11.78
N GLU A 275 6.39 17.11 -12.04
CA GLU A 275 7.59 17.35 -12.86
C GLU A 275 8.82 16.73 -12.22
N GLN A 276 9.02 16.92 -10.92
CA GLN A 276 10.13 16.31 -10.19
C GLN A 276 10.02 14.79 -10.20
N TYR A 277 8.85 14.25 -9.86
CA TYR A 277 8.62 12.81 -9.81
C TYR A 277 8.92 12.12 -11.15
N LEU A 278 8.47 12.70 -12.27
CA LEU A 278 8.73 12.16 -13.60
C LEU A 278 10.20 12.26 -14.02
N ARG A 279 10.93 13.29 -13.57
CA ARG A 279 12.39 13.36 -13.78
C ARG A 279 13.13 12.24 -13.04
N ASP A 280 12.66 11.89 -11.85
CA ASP A 280 13.32 10.94 -10.97
C ASP A 280 12.91 9.48 -11.28
N THR A 281 11.75 9.27 -11.93
CA THR A 281 11.19 7.94 -12.25
C THR A 281 12.19 6.98 -12.91
N PRO A 282 13.04 7.37 -13.89
CA PRO A 282 13.98 6.46 -14.53
C PRO A 282 15.00 5.82 -13.56
N HIS A 283 15.21 6.45 -12.40
CA HIS A 283 16.16 5.98 -11.39
C HIS A 283 15.52 5.10 -10.30
N PHE A 284 14.19 5.02 -10.24
CA PHE A 284 13.49 4.33 -9.15
C PHE A 284 13.79 2.83 -9.08
N PHE A 285 14.07 2.20 -10.22
CA PHE A 285 14.25 0.76 -10.31
C PHE A 285 15.70 0.33 -10.63
N GLN A 286 16.62 1.29 -10.80
CA GLN A 286 18.02 1.00 -11.19
C GLN A 286 18.87 0.50 -10.03
N ASP A 287 18.62 0.99 -8.79
CA ASP A 287 19.42 0.70 -7.60
C ASP A 287 18.53 0.18 -6.46
N SER A 288 17.81 -0.91 -6.69
CA SER A 288 16.96 -1.47 -5.64
C SER A 288 17.72 -2.54 -4.87
N PRO A 289 18.19 -2.27 -3.63
CA PRO A 289 18.51 -3.35 -2.73
C PRO A 289 17.24 -4.19 -2.53
N GLU A 290 17.36 -5.50 -2.62
CA GLU A 290 16.31 -6.40 -2.21
C GLU A 290 15.97 -6.13 -0.73
N PRO A 291 14.69 -6.17 -0.34
CA PRO A 291 14.27 -5.89 1.04
C PRO A 291 14.77 -6.93 2.03
#